data_56734dc5655c199a3e02d9e70c16a892
#
_entry.id   56734dc5655c199a3e02d9e70c16a892
#
_cell.length_a   1.000
_cell.length_b   1.000
_cell.length_c   1.000
_cell.angle_alpha   90.00
_cell.angle_beta   90.00
_cell.angle_gamma   90.00
#
_symmetry.space_group_name_H-M   'P 1'
#
loop_
_entity.id
_entity.type
_entity.pdbx_description
1 polymer ?
#
loop_
_entity_poly.entity_id
_entity_poly.type
_entity_poly.pdbx_seq_one_letter_code
_entity_poly.pdbx_strand_id
1 'polypeptide(L)' 'QGYRPELCVEIKACDYAREGHFEYDGTMYRVIRTYPVKNECLELICQALVADD' A
#
# COMPACT_ATOMS: atom_id res chain seq x y z
N GLN A 1 -9.52 16.49 -11.46
CA GLN A 1 -9.29 15.68 -11.69
C GLN A 1 -8.79 14.64 -10.85
N GLY A 2 -9.12 13.64 -10.62
CA GLY A 2 -8.97 12.50 -9.84
C GLY A 2 -7.56 12.07 -9.50
N TYR A 3 -6.79 12.97 -9.10
CA TYR A 3 -5.43 12.67 -8.77
C TYR A 3 -5.38 12.10 -7.35
N ARG A 4 -4.87 10.91 -7.21
CA ARG A 4 -4.78 10.27 -5.91
C ARG A 4 -3.34 10.06 -5.52
N PRO A 5 -2.97 10.38 -4.29
CA PRO A 5 -1.61 10.14 -3.85
C PRO A 5 -1.31 8.65 -3.81
N GLU A 6 -0.07 8.34 -4.10
CA GLU A 6 0.40 6.97 -4.03
C GLU A 6 1.43 6.84 -2.94
N LEU A 7 1.51 5.66 -2.39
CA LEU A 7 2.45 5.37 -1.32
C LEU A 7 3.17 4.09 -1.68
N CYS A 8 4.48 4.12 -1.58
CA CYS A 8 5.29 2.94 -1.81
C CYS A 8 5.90 2.53 -0.48
N VAL A 9 5.58 1.32 -0.04
CA VAL A 9 6.01 0.84 1.26
C VAL A 9 6.74 -0.47 1.07
N GLU A 10 7.82 -0.64 1.80
CA GLU A 10 8.57 -1.89 1.76
C GLU A 10 8.43 -2.58 3.11
N ILE A 11 7.97 -3.81 3.11
CA ILE A 11 7.81 -4.58 4.33
C ILE A 11 8.38 -5.97 4.11
N LYS A 12 8.59 -6.69 5.19
CA LYS A 12 9.01 -8.06 5.08
C LYS A 12 7.86 -8.92 4.58
N ALA A 13 8.19 -9.85 3.70
CA ALA A 13 7.16 -10.66 3.10
C ALA A 13 6.38 -11.44 4.15
N CYS A 14 7.05 -11.88 5.22
CA CYS A 14 6.37 -12.65 6.24
C CYS A 14 5.41 -11.79 7.06
N ASP A 15 5.57 -10.48 6.99
CA ASP A 15 4.68 -9.59 7.74
C ASP A 15 3.47 -9.19 6.92
N TYR A 16 3.43 -9.54 5.66
CA TYR A 16 2.34 -9.14 4.80
C TYR A 16 1.22 -10.15 4.91
N ALA A 17 0.08 -9.73 5.42
CA ALA A 17 -1.05 -10.62 5.65
C ALA A 17 -2.02 -10.63 4.48
N ARG A 18 -1.63 -10.08 3.36
CA ARG A 18 -2.46 -10.04 2.16
C ARG A 18 -3.73 -9.25 2.37
N GLU A 19 -3.68 -8.33 3.27
CA GLU A 19 -4.79 -7.42 3.46
C GLU A 19 -4.81 -6.44 2.31
N GLY A 20 -5.97 -6.20 1.78
CA GLY A 20 -6.07 -5.27 0.67
C GLY A 20 -6.02 -3.82 1.07
N HIS A 21 -6.16 -3.53 2.35
CA HIS A 21 -6.22 -2.15 2.84
C HIS A 21 -5.44 -2.03 4.13
N PHE A 22 -4.96 -0.83 4.38
CA PHE A 22 -4.35 -0.54 5.67
C PHE A 22 -4.40 0.96 5.89
N GLU A 23 -4.25 1.35 7.15
CA GLU A 23 -4.29 2.75 7.52
C GLU A 23 -2.88 3.21 7.85
N TYR A 24 -2.49 4.34 7.31
CA TYR A 24 -1.18 4.91 7.58
C TYR A 24 -1.36 6.40 7.77
N ASP A 25 -0.93 6.88 8.94
CA ASP A 25 -0.95 8.32 9.22
C ASP A 25 -2.36 8.89 9.03
N GLY A 26 -3.36 8.14 9.48
CA GLY A 26 -4.73 8.63 9.41
C GLY A 26 -5.37 8.51 8.06
N THR A 27 -4.69 7.92 7.10
CA THR A 27 -5.22 7.77 5.76
C THR A 27 -5.32 6.30 5.41
N MET A 28 -6.44 5.92 4.86
CA MET A 28 -6.63 4.54 4.43
C MET A 28 -6.07 4.36 3.02
N TYR A 29 -5.29 3.31 2.84
CA TYR A 29 -4.69 3.02 1.55
C TYR A 29 -5.11 1.65 1.09
N ARG A 30 -5.17 1.47 -0.21
CA ARG A 30 -5.44 0.19 -0.82
C ARG A 30 -4.20 -0.27 -1.55
N VAL A 31 -3.81 -1.52 -1.34
CA VAL A 31 -2.66 -2.08 -2.02
C VAL A 31 -3.08 -2.43 -3.45
N ILE A 32 -2.39 -1.84 -4.41
CA ILE A 32 -2.68 -2.07 -5.82
C ILE A 32 -1.80 -3.17 -6.37
N ARG A 33 -0.54 -3.16 -6.01
CA ARG A 33 0.42 -4.13 -6.53
C ARG A 33 1.45 -4.45 -5.48
N THR A 34 2.04 -5.61 -5.61
CA THR A 34 3.15 -6.00 -4.76
C THR A 34 4.27 -6.48 -5.65
N TYR A 35 5.50 -6.16 -5.25
CA TYR A 35 6.69 -6.60 -5.97
C TYR A 35 7.66 -7.21 -4.99
N PRO A 36 8.18 -8.38 -5.27
CA PRO A 36 9.22 -8.94 -4.43
C PRO A 36 10.52 -8.15 -4.62
N VAL A 37 11.18 -7.89 -3.52
CA VAL A 37 12.47 -7.22 -3.56
C VAL A 37 13.45 -8.05 -2.76
N LYS A 38 14.65 -7.55 -2.62
CA LYS A 38 15.69 -8.32 -1.97
C LYS A 38 15.39 -8.51 -0.49
N ASN A 39 16.07 -9.50 0.10
CA ASN A 39 16.01 -9.73 1.54
C ASN A 39 14.63 -10.12 2.01
N GLU A 40 13.91 -10.84 1.17
CA GLU A 40 12.59 -11.36 1.55
C GLU A 40 11.64 -10.24 1.93
N CYS A 41 11.74 -9.14 1.22
CA CYS A 41 10.84 -8.01 1.42
C CYS A 41 9.90 -7.89 0.25
N LEU A 42 8.79 -7.22 0.49
CA LEU A 42 7.83 -6.90 -0.55
C LEU A 42 7.69 -5.38 -0.62
N GLU A 43 7.60 -4.90 -1.83
CA GLU A 43 7.29 -3.51 -2.06
C GLU A 43 5.83 -3.40 -2.41
N LEU A 44 5.10 -2.61 -1.65
CA LEU A 44 3.67 -2.44 -1.85
C LEU A 44 3.41 -1.10 -2.50
N ILE A 45 2.74 -1.13 -3.62
CA ILE A 45 2.30 0.10 -4.28
C ILE A 45 0.87 0.33 -3.86
N CYS A 46 0.62 1.43 -3.19
CA CYS A 46 -0.67 1.67 -2.58
C CYS A 46 -1.23 2.99 -3.07
N GLN A 47 -2.52 3.10 -3.00
CA GLN A 47 -3.22 4.30 -3.40
C GLN A 47 -4.18 4.70 -2.31
N ALA A 48 -4.21 5.97 -2.00
CA ALA A 48 -5.09 6.46 -0.95
C ALA A 48 -6.54 6.28 -1.36
N LEU A 49 -7.34 5.84 -0.41
CA LEU A 49 -8.79 5.77 -0.60
C LEU A 49 -9.35 7.09 -0.13
N VAL A 50 -9.75 7.91 -1.05
CA VAL A 50 -10.23 9.22 -0.72
C VAL A 50 -11.75 9.21 -0.81
N ALA A 51 -12.36 9.65 0.26
CA ALA A 51 -13.80 9.78 0.23
C ALA A 51 -14.12 10.85 -0.79
N ASP A 52 -14.93 10.47 -1.73
CA ASP A 52 -15.18 11.37 -2.78
C ASP A 52 -16.47 12.03 -2.54
N ASP A 53 -16.54 13.19 -2.35
CA ASP A 53 -17.83 13.74 -2.10
C ASP A 53 -18.39 14.55 -3.11
#